data_0d071e055fc815a6698011e1fc8bb42a
#
_entry.id   0d071e055fc815a6698011e1fc8bb42a
#
_cell.length_a   1.000
_cell.length_b   1.000
_cell.length_c   1.000
_cell.angle_alpha   90.00
_cell.angle_beta   90.00
_cell.angle_gamma   90.00
#
_symmetry.space_group_name_H-M   'P 1'
#
loop_
_entity.id
_entity.type
_entity.pdbx_description
1 polymer ?
#
loop_
_entity_poly.entity_id
_entity_poly.type
_entity_poly.pdbx_seq_one_letter_code
_entity_poly.pdbx_strand_id
1 'polypeptide(L)'
;RRILGRLPPAAPPSLPQRPPAPPLYDPAELAGLIPADPRQPLPMRALLARIVDGSELDEFKANFGTTLITVRRAPRAQFGSQFRRDSCNYVEPSPSPMQGFARVHGYEVGIVANDGILFSESAVKGAHFVQLCAQRGVPLLFMQNITGFMVGKQYEHEGIAKHGAKLVNAVATANVPKLTVVVGGSFGAGNYGMCGRAYSPRFMWMWPNARIGIMGGEQAGGVLADVRAAQAKRQGTEFADADYAALKERMRERFDAEADPVFATARLWDDGIIEPTQTRAQIALGLATAANAPVEPTRFGVFRM
;
A
#
# COMPACT_ATOMS: atom_id res chain seq x y z
N ARG A 1 28.88 -15.46 6.17
CA ARG A 1 28.95 -16.11 7.50
C ARG A 1 30.07 -15.52 8.37
N ARG A 2 31.32 -15.38 7.84
CA ARG A 2 32.48 -14.86 8.63
C ARG A 2 32.27 -13.41 9.14
N ILE A 3 31.63 -12.54 8.35
CA ILE A 3 31.30 -11.15 8.76
C ILE A 3 30.21 -11.17 9.83
N LEU A 4 29.14 -11.92 9.61
CA LEU A 4 28.00 -12.03 10.54
C LEU A 4 28.43 -12.61 11.89
N GLY A 5 29.36 -13.58 11.91
CA GLY A 5 29.88 -14.17 13.15
C GLY A 5 30.76 -13.23 14.00
N ARG A 6 31.09 -12.03 13.49
CA ARG A 6 31.82 -10.99 14.23
C ARG A 6 30.94 -9.89 14.79
N LEU A 7 29.65 -9.91 14.43
CA LEU A 7 28.71 -8.95 15.00
C LEU A 7 28.43 -9.34 16.46
N PRO A 8 28.22 -8.36 17.34
CA PRO A 8 27.80 -8.65 18.71
C PRO A 8 26.49 -9.43 18.71
N PRO A 9 26.21 -10.22 19.75
CA PRO A 9 24.92 -10.89 19.90
C PRO A 9 23.78 -9.87 19.73
N ALA A 10 22.77 -10.25 18.96
CA ALA A 10 21.60 -9.39 18.79
C ALA A 10 20.93 -9.14 20.16
N ALA A 11 20.53 -7.91 20.39
CA ALA A 11 19.66 -7.58 21.51
C ALA A 11 18.35 -8.40 21.40
N PRO A 12 17.64 -8.65 22.51
CA PRO A 12 16.34 -9.26 22.45
C PRO A 12 15.43 -8.53 21.45
N PRO A 13 14.66 -9.25 20.63
CA PRO A 13 13.81 -8.63 19.61
C PRO A 13 12.86 -7.62 20.23
N SER A 14 12.79 -6.42 19.66
CA SER A 14 11.94 -5.32 20.13
C SER A 14 10.46 -5.52 19.82
N LEU A 15 10.15 -6.43 18.89
CA LEU A 15 8.79 -6.75 18.48
C LEU A 15 8.36 -8.10 19.05
N PRO A 16 7.22 -8.19 19.73
CA PRO A 16 6.72 -9.44 20.26
C PRO A 16 6.34 -10.39 19.13
N GLN A 17 6.75 -11.65 19.24
CA GLN A 17 6.41 -12.71 18.30
C GLN A 17 5.63 -13.81 19.02
N ARG A 18 4.60 -14.31 18.37
CA ARG A 18 3.81 -15.48 18.81
C ARG A 18 4.07 -16.66 17.86
N PRO A 19 3.68 -17.89 18.21
CA PRO A 19 3.73 -18.99 17.26
C PRO A 19 2.98 -18.61 15.97
N PRO A 20 3.61 -18.77 14.78
CA PRO A 20 2.98 -18.47 13.52
C PRO A 20 1.83 -19.43 13.23
N ALA A 21 0.78 -18.94 12.58
CA ALA A 21 -0.30 -19.77 12.06
C ALA A 21 -0.33 -19.66 10.52
N PRO A 22 -0.48 -20.77 9.78
CA PRO A 22 -0.62 -20.69 8.34
C PRO A 22 -1.92 -19.96 7.98
N PRO A 23 -1.98 -19.28 6.83
CA PRO A 23 -3.23 -18.78 6.28
C PRO A 23 -4.19 -19.95 6.00
N LEU A 24 -5.49 -19.68 5.99
CA LEU A 24 -6.50 -20.68 5.60
C LEU A 24 -6.55 -20.86 4.07
N TYR A 25 -6.14 -19.83 3.31
CA TYR A 25 -6.04 -19.84 1.85
C TYR A 25 -4.59 -20.01 1.45
N ASP A 26 -4.34 -20.80 0.40
CA ASP A 26 -2.98 -21.10 -0.05
C ASP A 26 -2.30 -19.83 -0.63
N PRO A 27 -1.14 -19.41 -0.09
CA PRO A 27 -0.36 -18.33 -0.67
C PRO A 27 0.08 -18.57 -2.13
N ALA A 28 0.16 -19.81 -2.59
CA ALA A 28 0.47 -20.14 -3.97
C ALA A 28 -0.56 -19.60 -4.98
N GLU A 29 -1.80 -19.35 -4.53
CA GLU A 29 -2.86 -18.77 -5.36
C GLU A 29 -2.71 -17.26 -5.59
N LEU A 30 -1.80 -16.57 -4.89
CA LEU A 30 -1.65 -15.11 -4.97
C LEU A 30 -1.43 -14.60 -6.40
N ALA A 31 -0.64 -15.31 -7.20
CA ALA A 31 -0.39 -14.93 -8.59
C ALA A 31 -1.66 -15.00 -9.45
N GLY A 32 -2.54 -15.97 -9.18
CA GLY A 32 -3.82 -16.13 -9.88
C GLY A 32 -4.88 -15.07 -9.55
N LEU A 33 -4.68 -14.29 -8.49
CA LEU A 33 -5.57 -13.19 -8.14
C LEU A 33 -5.25 -11.88 -8.87
N ILE A 34 -4.12 -11.81 -9.58
CA ILE A 34 -3.74 -10.62 -10.34
C ILE A 34 -4.54 -10.58 -11.64
N PRO A 35 -5.36 -9.54 -11.86
CA PRO A 35 -6.14 -9.43 -13.09
C PRO A 35 -5.22 -9.30 -14.31
N ALA A 36 -5.58 -9.96 -15.42
CA ALA A 36 -4.88 -9.81 -16.70
C ALA A 36 -5.03 -8.39 -17.28
N ASP A 37 -6.19 -7.75 -17.08
CA ASP A 37 -6.41 -6.35 -17.43
C ASP A 37 -6.09 -5.45 -16.23
N PRO A 38 -5.07 -4.58 -16.32
CA PRO A 38 -4.69 -3.67 -15.23
C PRO A 38 -5.78 -2.68 -14.80
N ARG A 39 -6.83 -2.51 -15.62
CA ARG A 39 -7.98 -1.66 -15.29
C ARG A 39 -8.97 -2.33 -14.36
N GLN A 40 -8.89 -3.64 -14.20
CA GLN A 40 -9.71 -4.35 -13.23
C GLN A 40 -9.18 -4.16 -11.82
N PRO A 41 -10.06 -4.01 -10.81
CA PRO A 41 -9.65 -3.86 -9.42
C PRO A 41 -8.93 -5.12 -8.92
N LEU A 42 -7.88 -4.92 -8.16
CA LEU A 42 -7.15 -6.01 -7.50
C LEU A 42 -7.93 -6.43 -6.25
N PRO A 43 -8.25 -7.72 -6.05
CA PRO A 43 -9.05 -8.16 -4.90
C PRO A 43 -8.22 -8.13 -3.61
N MET A 44 -7.95 -6.94 -3.07
CA MET A 44 -7.01 -6.69 -1.99
C MET A 44 -7.31 -7.52 -0.73
N ARG A 45 -8.60 -7.69 -0.36
CA ARG A 45 -8.98 -8.51 0.79
C ARG A 45 -8.64 -9.98 0.60
N ALA A 46 -8.82 -10.50 -0.62
CA ALA A 46 -8.45 -11.88 -0.97
C ALA A 46 -6.93 -12.09 -0.95
N LEU A 47 -6.15 -11.07 -1.36
CA LEU A 47 -4.69 -11.08 -1.24
C LEU A 47 -4.27 -11.11 0.23
N LEU A 48 -4.81 -10.23 1.06
CA LEU A 48 -4.50 -10.16 2.48
C LEU A 48 -4.83 -11.46 3.21
N ALA A 49 -5.94 -12.11 2.87
CA ALA A 49 -6.34 -13.40 3.46
C ALA A 49 -5.33 -14.53 3.21
N ARG A 50 -4.47 -14.42 2.18
CA ARG A 50 -3.40 -15.37 1.87
C ARG A 50 -2.04 -14.99 2.47
N ILE A 51 -1.97 -13.83 3.10
CA ILE A 51 -0.73 -13.31 3.69
C ILE A 51 -0.76 -13.38 5.20
N VAL A 52 -1.90 -13.06 5.84
CA VAL A 52 -1.99 -12.96 7.29
C VAL A 52 -2.21 -14.32 7.96
N ASP A 53 -1.76 -14.43 9.20
CA ASP A 53 -1.91 -15.63 10.02
C ASP A 53 -3.38 -15.98 10.24
N GLY A 54 -3.75 -17.23 9.93
CA GLY A 54 -5.12 -17.74 10.07
C GLY A 54 -6.14 -17.05 9.17
N SER A 55 -5.70 -16.24 8.19
CA SER A 55 -6.57 -15.40 7.35
C SER A 55 -7.51 -14.48 8.15
N GLU A 56 -7.08 -14.12 9.37
CA GLU A 56 -7.86 -13.29 10.28
C GLU A 56 -7.76 -11.81 9.86
N LEU A 57 -8.82 -11.28 9.25
CA LEU A 57 -8.96 -9.90 8.82
C LEU A 57 -10.07 -9.22 9.64
N ASP A 58 -9.70 -8.35 10.57
CA ASP A 58 -10.64 -7.45 11.25
C ASP A 58 -10.38 -6.01 10.79
N GLU A 59 -11.29 -5.48 10.01
CA GLU A 59 -11.11 -4.16 9.39
C GLU A 59 -11.51 -3.05 10.36
N PHE A 60 -10.57 -2.13 10.62
CA PHE A 60 -10.82 -0.92 11.40
C PHE A 60 -11.72 0.04 10.61
N LYS A 61 -12.88 0.40 11.17
CA LYS A 61 -13.86 1.28 10.53
C LYS A 61 -14.27 0.80 9.12
N ALA A 62 -14.68 -0.45 8.98
CA ALA A 62 -15.02 -1.07 7.69
C ALA A 62 -15.99 -0.25 6.85
N ASN A 63 -16.99 0.40 7.47
CA ASN A 63 -18.03 1.18 6.80
C ASN A 63 -17.66 2.65 6.56
N PHE A 64 -16.43 3.07 6.88
CA PHE A 64 -15.94 4.43 6.68
C PHE A 64 -14.65 4.43 5.86
N GLY A 65 -14.56 5.27 4.83
CA GLY A 65 -13.40 5.35 3.95
C GLY A 65 -13.10 4.00 3.29
N THR A 66 -14.06 3.41 2.59
CA THR A 66 -14.08 2.01 2.14
C THR A 66 -12.99 1.66 1.12
N THR A 67 -12.42 2.66 0.43
CA THR A 67 -11.32 2.46 -0.53
C THR A 67 -9.95 2.29 0.14
N LEU A 68 -9.88 2.43 1.47
CA LEU A 68 -8.68 2.10 2.26
C LEU A 68 -9.02 1.01 3.28
N ILE A 69 -8.37 -0.12 3.14
CA ILE A 69 -8.49 -1.27 4.03
C ILE A 69 -7.42 -1.12 5.12
N THR A 70 -7.86 -1.07 6.37
CA THR A 70 -6.99 -1.03 7.53
C THR A 70 -7.30 -2.22 8.42
N VAL A 71 -6.38 -3.16 8.52
CA VAL A 71 -6.63 -4.45 9.18
C VAL A 71 -5.98 -4.49 10.55
N ARG A 72 -6.77 -4.86 11.52
CA ARG A 72 -6.41 -5.24 12.87
C ARG A 72 -6.84 -6.70 13.14
N ARG A 73 -6.42 -7.27 14.24
CA ARG A 73 -6.78 -8.64 14.62
C ARG A 73 -8.18 -8.70 15.26
N ALA A 74 -8.99 -9.69 14.83
CA ALA A 74 -10.19 -10.09 15.56
C ALA A 74 -9.85 -10.90 16.83
N PRO A 75 -10.60 -10.77 17.92
CA PRO A 75 -10.44 -11.63 19.09
C PRO A 75 -10.91 -13.04 18.80
N ARG A 76 -10.18 -14.02 19.32
CA ARG A 76 -10.34 -15.46 19.08
C ARG A 76 -11.68 -16.08 19.54
N ALA A 77 -12.58 -15.33 20.18
CA ALA A 77 -13.71 -15.86 20.93
C ALA A 77 -15.03 -16.05 20.16
N GLN A 78 -15.13 -15.76 18.87
CA GLN A 78 -16.40 -15.81 18.15
C GLN A 78 -16.40 -16.48 16.77
N PHE A 79 -15.36 -17.19 16.37
CA PHE A 79 -15.45 -18.02 15.17
C PHE A 79 -15.95 -19.45 15.53
N GLY A 80 -17.25 -19.54 15.80
CA GLY A 80 -17.98 -20.80 15.76
C GLY A 80 -18.17 -21.23 14.31
N SER A 81 -17.57 -22.36 13.96
CA SER A 81 -17.95 -23.39 12.96
C SER A 81 -18.80 -23.07 11.70
N GLN A 82 -18.75 -21.89 11.10
CA GLN A 82 -19.53 -21.60 9.88
C GLN A 82 -18.70 -21.17 8.66
N PHE A 83 -17.48 -21.66 8.51
CA PHE A 83 -16.80 -21.59 7.23
C PHE A 83 -17.19 -22.78 6.36
N ARG A 84 -18.21 -22.64 5.52
CA ARG A 84 -18.48 -23.55 4.40
C ARG A 84 -17.52 -23.27 3.26
N ARG A 85 -16.96 -24.35 2.72
CA ARG A 85 -15.92 -24.40 1.66
C ARG A 85 -16.40 -24.03 0.26
N ASP A 86 -17.57 -23.46 0.08
CA ASP A 86 -18.14 -23.28 -1.25
C ASP A 86 -18.37 -21.82 -1.57
N SER A 87 -17.74 -21.42 -2.68
CA SER A 87 -17.84 -20.15 -3.41
C SER A 87 -17.25 -18.90 -2.75
N CYS A 88 -16.71 -18.02 -3.62
CA CYS A 88 -16.20 -16.67 -3.37
C CYS A 88 -17.24 -15.70 -2.78
N ASN A 89 -17.98 -16.10 -1.78
CA ASN A 89 -18.93 -15.26 -1.10
C ASN A 89 -18.29 -14.58 0.10
N TYR A 90 -18.18 -13.30 -0.01
CA TYR A 90 -17.82 -12.32 0.99
C TYR A 90 -18.62 -12.56 2.28
N VAL A 91 -17.95 -12.86 3.39
CA VAL A 91 -18.59 -12.91 4.70
C VAL A 91 -18.53 -11.51 5.29
N GLU A 92 -19.69 -10.91 5.51
CA GLU A 92 -19.81 -9.63 6.22
C GLU A 92 -19.24 -9.75 7.65
N PRO A 93 -18.45 -8.74 8.11
CA PRO A 93 -17.91 -8.76 9.46
C PRO A 93 -18.99 -8.48 10.50
N SER A 94 -19.05 -9.32 11.53
CA SER A 94 -19.87 -9.13 12.73
C SER A 94 -19.39 -7.94 13.56
N PRO A 95 -20.26 -7.12 14.13
CA PRO A 95 -19.89 -5.94 14.91
C PRO A 95 -19.50 -6.33 16.35
N SER A 96 -18.21 -6.28 16.68
CA SER A 96 -17.73 -6.28 18.07
C SER A 96 -16.47 -5.47 18.21
N PRO A 97 -16.35 -4.56 19.22
CA PRO A 97 -15.19 -3.73 19.43
C PRO A 97 -14.14 -4.50 20.22
N MET A 98 -13.11 -5.06 19.57
CA MET A 98 -11.96 -5.54 20.33
C MET A 98 -10.63 -5.28 19.63
N GLN A 99 -9.62 -5.02 20.46
CA GLN A 99 -8.31 -4.51 20.14
C GLN A 99 -7.37 -5.61 19.65
N GLY A 100 -6.83 -5.48 18.45
CA GLY A 100 -5.79 -6.37 17.94
C GLY A 100 -5.34 -5.92 16.55
N PHE A 101 -4.13 -6.34 16.20
CA PHE A 101 -3.53 -6.12 14.89
C PHE A 101 -3.43 -7.44 14.15
N ALA A 102 -3.36 -7.42 12.80
CA ALA A 102 -3.09 -8.62 12.02
C ALA A 102 -1.73 -9.22 12.42
N ARG A 103 -1.48 -10.46 12.05
CA ARG A 103 -0.18 -11.10 12.25
C ARG A 103 0.35 -11.68 10.96
N VAL A 104 1.66 -11.59 10.80
CA VAL A 104 2.37 -12.30 9.73
C VAL A 104 3.55 -13.03 10.37
N HIS A 105 3.57 -14.36 10.24
CA HIS A 105 4.53 -15.24 10.93
C HIS A 105 4.66 -14.95 12.44
N GLY A 106 3.53 -14.69 13.09
CA GLY A 106 3.46 -14.42 14.52
C GLY A 106 3.77 -12.98 14.94
N TYR A 107 4.36 -12.15 14.08
CA TYR A 107 4.58 -10.74 14.35
C TYR A 107 3.28 -9.94 14.21
N GLU A 108 2.98 -9.11 15.20
CA GLU A 108 1.86 -8.17 15.10
C GLU A 108 2.19 -7.06 14.11
N VAL A 109 1.25 -6.71 13.24
CA VAL A 109 1.40 -5.69 12.20
C VAL A 109 0.07 -5.01 11.93
N GLY A 110 0.10 -3.68 11.81
CA GLY A 110 -1.01 -2.88 11.29
C GLY A 110 -0.93 -2.83 9.77
N ILE A 111 -1.97 -3.29 9.08
CA ILE A 111 -1.98 -3.30 7.62
C ILE A 111 -2.79 -2.12 7.11
N VAL A 112 -2.19 -1.38 6.19
CA VAL A 112 -2.83 -0.30 5.42
C VAL A 112 -2.76 -0.70 3.95
N ALA A 113 -3.87 -1.09 3.38
CA ALA A 113 -3.96 -1.49 1.98
C ALA A 113 -5.02 -0.65 1.28
N ASN A 114 -4.80 -0.25 0.04
CA ASN A 114 -5.79 0.49 -0.70
C ASN A 114 -6.53 -0.40 -1.71
N ASP A 115 -7.79 -0.10 -1.89
CA ASP A 115 -8.68 -0.76 -2.85
C ASP A 115 -9.29 0.34 -3.75
N GLY A 116 -8.47 0.83 -4.68
CA GLY A 116 -8.83 1.92 -5.59
C GLY A 116 -8.30 3.29 -5.18
N ILE A 117 -9.01 4.34 -5.59
CA ILE A 117 -8.64 5.76 -5.40
C ILE A 117 -8.84 6.17 -3.94
N LEU A 118 -7.96 7.02 -3.41
CA LEU A 118 -8.11 7.57 -2.07
C LEU A 118 -9.04 8.79 -2.07
N PHE A 119 -10.09 8.71 -1.26
CA PHE A 119 -11.00 9.82 -0.95
C PHE A 119 -10.66 10.46 0.41
N SER A 120 -11.29 11.59 0.71
CA SER A 120 -11.10 12.34 1.97
C SER A 120 -11.30 11.44 3.20
N GLU A 121 -12.37 10.65 3.24
CA GLU A 121 -12.67 9.74 4.34
C GLU A 121 -11.59 8.65 4.50
N SER A 122 -11.12 8.10 3.38
CA SER A 122 -10.06 7.09 3.37
C SER A 122 -8.76 7.65 3.93
N ALA A 123 -8.41 8.89 3.58
CA ALA A 123 -7.25 9.58 4.12
C ALA A 123 -7.37 9.82 5.64
N VAL A 124 -8.53 10.24 6.12
CA VAL A 124 -8.78 10.42 7.57
C VAL A 124 -8.72 9.09 8.32
N LYS A 125 -9.32 8.03 7.76
CA LYS A 125 -9.24 6.66 8.31
C LYS A 125 -7.81 6.18 8.44
N GLY A 126 -7.03 6.33 7.35
CA GLY A 126 -5.63 5.92 7.30
C GLY A 126 -4.77 6.70 8.30
N ALA A 127 -4.90 8.02 8.37
CA ALA A 127 -4.19 8.86 9.33
C ALA A 127 -4.45 8.43 10.76
N HIS A 128 -5.71 8.21 11.14
CA HIS A 128 -6.07 7.74 12.47
C HIS A 128 -5.48 6.36 12.77
N PHE A 129 -5.57 5.43 11.81
CA PHE A 129 -5.03 4.07 12.01
C PHE A 129 -3.51 4.06 12.17
N VAL A 130 -2.77 4.82 11.35
CA VAL A 130 -1.32 4.97 11.47
C VAL A 130 -0.92 5.52 12.84
N GLN A 131 -1.65 6.53 13.34
CA GLN A 131 -1.43 7.08 14.68
C GLN A 131 -1.64 6.04 15.78
N LEU A 132 -2.71 5.24 15.69
CA LEU A 132 -2.98 4.16 16.66
C LEU A 132 -1.88 3.10 16.66
N CYS A 133 -1.38 2.70 15.49
CA CYS A 133 -0.27 1.77 15.37
C CYS A 133 1.00 2.35 16.01
N ALA A 134 1.32 3.61 15.69
CA ALA A 134 2.51 4.28 16.19
C ALA A 134 2.47 4.46 17.72
N GLN A 135 1.32 4.82 18.30
CA GLN A 135 1.14 4.94 19.75
C GLN A 135 1.33 3.60 20.48
N ARG A 136 1.06 2.49 19.82
CA ARG A 136 1.17 1.13 20.37
C ARG A 136 2.50 0.46 20.04
N GLY A 137 3.39 1.12 19.31
CA GLY A 137 4.66 0.53 18.85
C GLY A 137 4.49 -0.60 17.85
N VAL A 138 3.34 -0.69 17.16
CA VAL A 138 3.05 -1.75 16.19
C VAL A 138 3.59 -1.37 14.82
N PRO A 139 4.40 -2.23 14.18
CA PRO A 139 4.89 -2.00 12.81
C PRO A 139 3.74 -1.86 11.81
N LEU A 140 4.00 -1.18 10.71
CA LEU A 140 3.04 -0.93 9.63
C LEU A 140 3.45 -1.67 8.36
N LEU A 141 2.50 -2.32 7.72
CA LEU A 141 2.61 -2.89 6.38
C LEU A 141 1.71 -2.11 5.43
N PHE A 142 2.28 -1.49 4.42
CA PHE A 142 1.56 -0.83 3.34
C PHE A 142 1.51 -1.72 2.11
N MET A 143 0.31 -2.00 1.60
CA MET A 143 0.13 -2.71 0.33
C MET A 143 -0.49 -1.76 -0.67
N GLN A 144 0.31 -1.39 -1.67
CA GLN A 144 -0.04 -0.33 -2.62
C GLN A 144 -0.63 -0.89 -3.91
N ASN A 145 -1.85 -0.46 -4.22
CA ASN A 145 -2.43 -0.48 -5.56
C ASN A 145 -3.15 0.87 -5.76
N ILE A 146 -2.38 1.96 -5.88
CA ILE A 146 -2.87 3.32 -5.81
C ILE A 146 -2.64 4.09 -7.12
N THR A 147 -3.71 4.64 -7.67
CA THR A 147 -3.66 5.53 -8.83
C THR A 147 -3.54 7.01 -8.44
N GLY A 148 -3.81 7.35 -7.18
CA GLY A 148 -3.71 8.70 -6.64
C GLY A 148 -4.82 9.03 -5.66
N PHE A 149 -4.83 10.27 -5.17
CA PHE A 149 -5.99 10.85 -4.50
C PHE A 149 -7.02 11.29 -5.55
N MET A 150 -8.29 11.26 -5.17
CA MET A 150 -9.34 11.76 -6.04
C MET A 150 -9.14 13.24 -6.35
N VAL A 151 -9.33 13.63 -7.60
CA VAL A 151 -9.18 15.00 -8.08
C VAL A 151 -10.51 15.55 -8.60
N GLY A 152 -10.70 16.85 -8.52
CA GLY A 152 -11.86 17.52 -9.03
C GLY A 152 -12.42 18.56 -8.05
N LYS A 153 -13.11 19.58 -8.59
CA LYS A 153 -13.60 20.73 -7.83
C LYS A 153 -14.42 20.35 -6.61
N GLN A 154 -15.27 19.35 -6.73
CA GLN A 154 -16.09 18.85 -5.62
C GLN A 154 -15.22 18.30 -4.48
N TYR A 155 -14.24 17.45 -4.81
CA TYR A 155 -13.37 16.82 -3.80
C TYR A 155 -12.41 17.80 -3.14
N GLU A 156 -11.98 18.84 -3.88
CA GLU A 156 -11.22 19.95 -3.30
C GLU A 156 -12.05 20.74 -2.28
N HIS A 157 -13.32 20.99 -2.58
CA HIS A 157 -14.25 21.63 -1.63
C HIS A 157 -14.54 20.75 -0.42
N GLU A 158 -14.57 19.42 -0.58
CA GLU A 158 -14.70 18.44 0.51
C GLU A 158 -13.42 18.29 1.34
N GLY A 159 -12.34 18.97 0.95
CA GLY A 159 -11.09 19.04 1.71
C GLY A 159 -10.12 17.89 1.46
N ILE A 160 -10.12 17.28 0.28
CA ILE A 160 -9.21 16.17 -0.07
C ILE A 160 -7.73 16.51 0.17
N ALA A 161 -7.30 17.75 -0.18
CA ALA A 161 -5.93 18.19 0.04
C ALA A 161 -5.58 18.22 1.53
N LYS A 162 -6.49 18.77 2.36
CA LYS A 162 -6.34 18.83 3.81
C LYS A 162 -6.30 17.43 4.45
N HIS A 163 -7.21 16.56 4.06
CA HIS A 163 -7.31 15.20 4.60
C HIS A 163 -6.18 14.30 4.10
N GLY A 164 -5.79 14.44 2.83
CA GLY A 164 -4.62 13.78 2.25
C GLY A 164 -3.33 14.16 2.98
N ALA A 165 -3.16 15.47 3.27
CA ALA A 165 -2.02 15.96 4.03
C ALA A 165 -1.93 15.36 5.44
N LYS A 166 -3.08 15.09 6.10
CA LYS A 166 -3.09 14.40 7.41
C LYS A 166 -2.55 12.99 7.31
N LEU A 167 -2.96 12.23 6.29
CA LEU A 167 -2.44 10.87 6.06
C LEU A 167 -0.93 10.89 5.80
N VAL A 168 -0.48 11.76 4.89
CA VAL A 168 0.94 11.92 4.56
C VAL A 168 1.75 12.32 5.82
N ASN A 169 1.26 13.26 6.62
CA ASN A 169 1.91 13.66 7.87
C ASN A 169 1.99 12.49 8.87
N ALA A 170 0.91 11.74 9.05
CA ALA A 170 0.91 10.58 9.94
C ALA A 170 1.95 9.53 9.50
N VAL A 171 2.01 9.21 8.21
CA VAL A 171 2.97 8.26 7.65
C VAL A 171 4.41 8.76 7.77
N ALA A 172 4.63 10.05 7.50
CA ALA A 172 5.96 10.68 7.54
C ALA A 172 6.55 10.69 8.97
N THR A 173 5.71 10.94 9.97
CA THR A 173 6.14 11.12 11.37
C THR A 173 6.10 9.84 12.21
N ALA A 174 5.47 8.77 11.72
CA ALA A 174 5.44 7.49 12.42
C ALA A 174 6.85 6.85 12.45
N ASN A 175 7.37 6.61 13.66
CA ASN A 175 8.70 6.01 13.87
C ASN A 175 8.68 4.47 13.95
N VAL A 176 7.50 3.86 14.05
CA VAL A 176 7.40 2.40 13.98
C VAL A 176 7.95 1.87 12.66
N PRO A 177 8.49 0.64 12.62
CA PRO A 177 8.94 0.03 11.39
C PRO A 177 7.82 0.03 10.35
N LYS A 178 8.13 0.49 9.14
CA LYS A 178 7.23 0.52 7.99
C LYS A 178 7.77 -0.40 6.91
N LEU A 179 6.93 -1.26 6.39
CA LEU A 179 7.22 -2.12 5.22
C LEU A 179 6.23 -1.76 4.12
N THR A 180 6.69 -1.77 2.88
CA THR A 180 5.83 -1.45 1.73
C THR A 180 5.95 -2.53 0.67
N VAL A 181 4.82 -3.00 0.14
CA VAL A 181 4.74 -3.88 -1.02
C VAL A 181 3.87 -3.22 -2.07
N VAL A 182 4.44 -2.92 -3.22
CA VAL A 182 3.70 -2.42 -4.39
C VAL A 182 3.18 -3.61 -5.16
N VAL A 183 1.88 -3.87 -5.06
CA VAL A 183 1.22 -5.04 -5.66
C VAL A 183 0.53 -4.72 -7.00
N GLY A 184 0.41 -3.43 -7.31
CA GLY A 184 -0.19 -2.91 -8.54
C GLY A 184 0.34 -1.51 -8.83
N GLY A 185 -0.53 -0.52 -9.02
CA GLY A 185 -0.12 0.87 -9.26
C GLY A 185 0.44 1.56 -8.02
N SER A 186 1.36 2.50 -8.21
CA SER A 186 1.86 3.42 -7.19
C SER A 186 2.18 4.77 -7.83
N PHE A 187 1.20 5.67 -7.89
CA PHE A 187 1.31 6.91 -8.65
C PHE A 187 1.12 8.16 -7.79
N GLY A 188 1.91 9.19 -8.12
CA GLY A 188 1.76 10.54 -7.62
C GLY A 188 1.75 10.67 -6.10
N ALA A 189 0.90 11.57 -5.58
CA ALA A 189 0.75 11.80 -4.15
C ALA A 189 0.17 10.59 -3.38
N GLY A 190 -0.49 9.65 -4.05
CA GLY A 190 -0.93 8.41 -3.46
C GLY A 190 0.22 7.56 -2.93
N ASN A 191 1.35 7.54 -3.66
CA ASN A 191 2.58 6.90 -3.20
C ASN A 191 3.04 7.47 -1.84
N TYR A 192 2.88 8.78 -1.62
CA TYR A 192 3.25 9.41 -0.36
C TYR A 192 2.36 8.98 0.80
N GLY A 193 1.04 9.00 0.61
CA GLY A 193 0.07 8.54 1.62
C GLY A 193 0.20 7.06 1.96
N MET A 194 0.73 6.26 1.05
CA MET A 194 0.92 4.81 1.20
C MET A 194 2.39 4.41 1.47
N CYS A 195 3.18 5.31 2.05
CA CYS A 195 4.56 5.05 2.47
C CYS A 195 5.49 4.60 1.32
N GLY A 196 5.60 5.42 0.27
CA GLY A 196 6.63 5.23 -0.75
C GLY A 196 8.04 5.49 -0.23
N ARG A 197 9.05 5.33 -1.08
CA ARG A 197 10.48 5.41 -0.69
C ARG A 197 10.83 6.69 0.07
N ALA A 198 10.23 7.83 -0.26
CA ALA A 198 10.49 9.11 0.40
C ALA A 198 10.14 9.13 1.90
N TYR A 199 9.29 8.21 2.36
CA TYR A 199 8.86 8.09 3.76
C TYR A 199 9.58 6.98 4.53
N SER A 200 10.74 6.57 4.01
CA SER A 200 11.69 5.69 4.69
C SER A 200 11.08 4.39 5.22
N PRO A 201 10.38 3.59 4.37
CA PRO A 201 10.09 2.23 4.76
C PRO A 201 11.39 1.48 5.01
N ARG A 202 11.39 0.54 5.97
CA ARG A 202 12.55 -0.33 6.24
C ARG A 202 12.87 -1.20 5.04
N PHE A 203 11.81 -1.67 4.36
CA PHE A 203 11.88 -2.35 3.07
C PHE A 203 10.71 -1.92 2.21
N MET A 204 10.96 -1.84 0.91
CA MET A 204 9.97 -1.60 -0.12
C MET A 204 10.22 -2.59 -1.26
N TRP A 205 9.24 -3.44 -1.53
CA TRP A 205 9.30 -4.42 -2.60
C TRP A 205 8.23 -4.15 -3.65
N MET A 206 8.49 -4.62 -4.86
CA MET A 206 7.53 -4.54 -5.96
C MET A 206 7.18 -5.95 -6.48
N TRP A 207 5.94 -6.16 -6.89
CA TRP A 207 5.58 -7.32 -7.68
C TRP A 207 5.95 -7.13 -9.15
N PRO A 208 6.10 -8.21 -9.96
CA PRO A 208 6.46 -8.08 -11.37
C PRO A 208 5.44 -7.29 -12.23
N ASN A 209 4.16 -7.31 -11.84
CA ASN A 209 3.08 -6.56 -12.48
C ASN A 209 2.95 -5.13 -11.97
N ALA A 210 3.69 -4.74 -10.94
CA ALA A 210 3.58 -3.42 -10.34
C ALA A 210 4.04 -2.31 -11.29
N ARG A 211 3.55 -1.10 -11.08
CA ARG A 211 3.94 0.11 -11.83
C ARG A 211 4.10 1.26 -10.86
N ILE A 212 5.18 2.02 -11.02
CA ILE A 212 5.48 3.18 -10.17
C ILE A 212 5.84 4.41 -11.01
N GLY A 213 5.28 5.55 -10.68
CA GLY A 213 5.57 6.79 -11.43
C GLY A 213 4.84 8.01 -10.89
N ILE A 214 4.98 9.11 -11.60
CA ILE A 214 4.26 10.35 -11.27
C ILE A 214 2.77 10.20 -11.61
N MET A 215 2.48 9.60 -12.77
CA MET A 215 1.12 9.28 -13.24
C MET A 215 1.21 8.12 -14.24
N GLY A 216 0.08 7.44 -14.50
CA GLY A 216 0.02 6.39 -15.51
C GLY A 216 0.23 6.94 -16.92
N GLY A 217 0.78 6.10 -17.82
CA GLY A 217 1.17 6.52 -19.18
C GLY A 217 0.03 7.11 -20.01
N GLU A 218 -1.16 6.52 -19.94
CA GLU A 218 -2.36 7.04 -20.64
C GLU A 218 -2.71 8.47 -20.18
N GLN A 219 -2.72 8.70 -18.87
CA GLN A 219 -3.01 10.00 -18.30
C GLN A 219 -1.91 11.01 -18.63
N ALA A 220 -0.65 10.61 -18.53
CA ALA A 220 0.49 11.47 -18.86
C ALA A 220 0.47 11.89 -20.32
N GLY A 221 0.22 10.94 -21.22
CA GLY A 221 0.11 11.21 -22.66
C GLY A 221 -1.00 12.22 -22.97
N GLY A 222 -2.19 12.03 -22.38
CA GLY A 222 -3.32 12.96 -22.56
C GLY A 222 -2.99 14.36 -22.08
N VAL A 223 -2.56 14.50 -20.81
CA VAL A 223 -2.24 15.83 -20.21
C VAL A 223 -1.17 16.57 -21.00
N LEU A 224 -0.09 15.91 -21.41
CA LEU A 224 0.99 16.56 -22.15
C LEU A 224 0.56 16.97 -23.56
N ALA A 225 -0.25 16.16 -24.24
CA ALA A 225 -0.82 16.52 -25.53
C ALA A 225 -1.78 17.72 -25.43
N ASP A 226 -2.65 17.76 -24.40
CA ASP A 226 -3.56 18.87 -24.12
C ASP A 226 -2.82 20.17 -23.84
N VAL A 227 -1.76 20.10 -23.03
CA VAL A 227 -0.91 21.28 -22.72
C VAL A 227 -0.26 21.80 -23.99
N ARG A 228 0.22 20.91 -24.87
CA ARG A 228 0.86 21.31 -26.14
C ARG A 228 -0.15 21.93 -27.09
N ALA A 229 -1.34 21.34 -27.22
CA ALA A 229 -2.43 21.88 -28.03
C ALA A 229 -2.87 23.27 -27.53
N ALA A 230 -3.03 23.45 -26.22
CA ALA A 230 -3.35 24.75 -25.64
C ALA A 230 -2.25 25.80 -25.86
N GLN A 231 -0.99 25.39 -25.82
CA GLN A 231 0.15 26.26 -26.13
C GLN A 231 0.15 26.72 -27.60
N ALA A 232 -0.05 25.80 -28.55
CA ALA A 232 -0.13 26.09 -29.96
C ALA A 232 -1.27 27.10 -30.25
N LYS A 233 -2.44 26.86 -29.67
CA LYS A 233 -3.60 27.77 -29.77
C LYS A 233 -3.27 29.17 -29.27
N ARG A 234 -2.53 29.33 -28.17
CA ARG A 234 -2.09 30.65 -27.65
C ARG A 234 -1.10 31.34 -28.58
N GLN A 235 -0.29 30.58 -29.32
CA GLN A 235 0.69 31.08 -30.28
C GLN A 235 0.10 31.32 -31.66
N GLY A 236 -1.20 31.06 -31.87
CA GLY A 236 -1.86 31.18 -33.17
C GLY A 236 -1.40 30.17 -34.20
N THR A 237 -0.80 29.04 -33.75
CA THR A 237 -0.37 27.96 -34.61
C THR A 237 -1.36 26.78 -34.50
N GLU A 238 -1.53 26.08 -35.62
CA GLU A 238 -2.36 24.85 -35.65
C GLU A 238 -1.56 23.70 -35.12
N PHE A 239 -2.19 22.85 -34.29
CA PHE A 239 -1.64 21.60 -33.82
C PHE A 239 -2.55 20.46 -34.34
N ALA A 240 -2.07 19.77 -35.39
CA ALA A 240 -2.90 18.76 -36.09
C ALA A 240 -3.26 17.58 -35.17
N ASP A 241 -4.44 17.00 -35.40
CA ASP A 241 -4.90 15.81 -34.64
C ASP A 241 -3.92 14.64 -34.73
N ALA A 242 -3.25 14.49 -35.87
CA ALA A 242 -2.22 13.48 -36.05
C ALA A 242 -1.00 13.70 -35.11
N ASP A 243 -0.57 14.96 -34.95
CA ASP A 243 0.55 15.32 -34.05
C ASP A 243 0.13 15.14 -32.59
N TYR A 244 -1.13 15.46 -32.26
CA TYR A 244 -1.71 15.22 -30.94
C TYR A 244 -1.66 13.72 -30.59
N ALA A 245 -2.17 12.87 -31.49
CA ALA A 245 -2.19 11.42 -31.30
C ALA A 245 -0.78 10.84 -31.19
N ALA A 246 0.13 11.27 -32.05
CA ALA A 246 1.54 10.82 -32.04
C ALA A 246 2.26 11.25 -30.74
N LEU A 247 2.02 12.47 -30.26
CA LEU A 247 2.59 12.93 -29.00
C LEU A 247 2.04 12.14 -27.81
N LYS A 248 0.71 11.96 -27.77
CA LYS A 248 0.03 11.17 -26.72
C LYS A 248 0.62 9.77 -26.62
N GLU A 249 0.72 9.07 -27.75
CA GLU A 249 1.22 7.70 -27.79
C GLU A 249 2.70 7.62 -27.37
N ARG A 250 3.55 8.47 -27.92
CA ARG A 250 4.98 8.52 -27.54
C ARG A 250 5.18 8.76 -26.04
N MET A 251 4.36 9.63 -25.42
CA MET A 251 4.45 9.90 -23.99
C MET A 251 3.93 8.71 -23.19
N ARG A 252 2.84 8.08 -23.63
CA ARG A 252 2.30 6.86 -23.00
C ARG A 252 3.38 5.78 -22.94
N GLU A 253 3.99 5.45 -24.08
CA GLU A 253 5.04 4.43 -24.16
C GLU A 253 6.23 4.74 -23.23
N ARG A 254 6.65 6.00 -23.22
CA ARG A 254 7.76 6.43 -22.35
C ARG A 254 7.41 6.26 -20.87
N PHE A 255 6.25 6.74 -20.43
CA PHE A 255 5.85 6.64 -19.02
C PHE A 255 5.61 5.19 -18.60
N ASP A 256 5.06 4.36 -19.49
CA ASP A 256 4.87 2.94 -19.22
C ASP A 256 6.21 2.20 -19.07
N ALA A 257 7.20 2.52 -19.90
CA ALA A 257 8.55 1.97 -19.80
C ALA A 257 9.28 2.42 -18.52
N GLU A 258 9.14 3.70 -18.13
CA GLU A 258 9.73 4.23 -16.91
C GLU A 258 9.01 3.77 -15.63
N ALA A 259 7.74 3.31 -15.73
CA ALA A 259 6.96 2.79 -14.63
C ALA A 259 7.23 1.30 -14.32
N ASP A 260 7.98 0.62 -15.18
CA ASP A 260 8.29 -0.81 -15.04
C ASP A 260 9.10 -1.10 -13.76
N PRO A 261 8.82 -2.20 -13.04
CA PRO A 261 9.53 -2.54 -11.81
C PRO A 261 11.02 -2.79 -12.01
N VAL A 262 11.43 -3.33 -13.16
CA VAL A 262 12.86 -3.52 -13.48
C VAL A 262 13.56 -2.17 -13.64
N PHE A 263 12.88 -1.20 -14.27
CA PHE A 263 13.39 0.16 -14.37
C PHE A 263 13.57 0.82 -13.00
N ALA A 264 12.61 0.61 -12.09
CA ALA A 264 12.64 1.14 -10.73
C ALA A 264 13.75 0.49 -9.90
N THR A 265 13.84 -0.85 -9.89
CA THR A 265 14.85 -1.63 -9.17
C THR A 265 16.27 -1.29 -9.63
N ALA A 266 16.48 -1.13 -10.93
CA ALA A 266 17.78 -0.73 -11.48
C ALA A 266 18.24 0.66 -11.00
N ARG A 267 17.34 1.47 -10.47
CA ARG A 267 17.58 2.81 -9.90
C ARG A 267 17.50 2.87 -8.38
N LEU A 268 17.39 1.72 -7.73
CA LEU A 268 17.27 1.57 -6.27
C LEU A 268 16.06 2.32 -5.69
N TRP A 269 14.96 2.40 -6.44
CA TRP A 269 13.71 2.97 -5.94
C TRP A 269 12.98 2.03 -5.01
N ASP A 270 13.32 0.75 -5.05
CA ASP A 270 12.86 -0.31 -4.16
C ASP A 270 14.04 -1.17 -3.66
N ASP A 271 13.75 -2.17 -2.87
CA ASP A 271 14.73 -3.14 -2.35
C ASP A 271 14.66 -4.47 -3.11
N GLY A 272 13.90 -4.55 -4.18
CA GLY A 272 13.84 -5.67 -5.11
C GLY A 272 12.43 -6.06 -5.52
N ILE A 273 12.40 -6.83 -6.59
CA ILE A 273 11.17 -7.44 -7.12
C ILE A 273 10.98 -8.80 -6.44
N ILE A 274 9.78 -9.06 -5.93
CA ILE A 274 9.44 -10.32 -5.28
C ILE A 274 8.25 -10.98 -5.97
N GLU A 275 8.27 -12.29 -6.08
CA GLU A 275 7.12 -13.05 -6.55
C GLU A 275 5.95 -12.93 -5.57
N PRO A 276 4.69 -12.84 -6.06
CA PRO A 276 3.51 -12.75 -5.19
C PRO A 276 3.49 -13.82 -4.11
N THR A 277 3.85 -15.06 -4.44
CA THR A 277 3.90 -16.20 -3.53
C THR A 277 4.92 -16.07 -2.40
N GLN A 278 5.96 -15.27 -2.60
CA GLN A 278 7.01 -15.00 -1.60
C GLN A 278 6.65 -13.87 -0.63
N THR A 279 5.58 -13.13 -0.90
CA THR A 279 5.23 -11.90 -0.16
C THR A 279 5.16 -12.13 1.35
N ARG A 280 4.48 -13.20 1.80
CA ARG A 280 4.36 -13.52 3.23
C ARG A 280 5.72 -13.75 3.88
N ALA A 281 6.60 -14.51 3.24
CA ALA A 281 7.94 -14.82 3.76
C ALA A 281 8.84 -13.56 3.80
N GLN A 282 8.77 -12.71 2.77
CA GLN A 282 9.54 -11.48 2.71
C GLN A 282 9.08 -10.47 3.78
N ILE A 283 7.78 -10.32 4.00
CA ILE A 283 7.25 -9.50 5.09
C ILE A 283 7.75 -10.02 6.45
N ALA A 284 7.70 -11.32 6.68
CA ALA A 284 8.18 -11.94 7.91
C ALA A 284 9.68 -11.66 8.14
N LEU A 285 10.50 -11.81 7.10
CA LEU A 285 11.93 -11.50 7.14
C LEU A 285 12.16 -10.01 7.45
N GLY A 286 11.40 -9.12 6.82
CA GLY A 286 11.46 -7.68 7.06
C GLY A 286 11.08 -7.32 8.50
N LEU A 287 10.04 -7.92 9.07
CA LEU A 287 9.64 -7.73 10.45
C LEU A 287 10.69 -8.28 11.43
N ALA A 288 11.22 -9.47 11.17
CA ALA A 288 12.29 -10.07 11.96
C ALA A 288 13.55 -9.20 11.95
N THR A 289 13.91 -8.64 10.81
CA THR A 289 15.05 -7.71 10.68
C THR A 289 14.79 -6.42 11.46
N ALA A 290 13.60 -5.84 11.32
CA ALA A 290 13.21 -4.62 12.01
C ALA A 290 13.15 -4.81 13.54
N ALA A 291 12.83 -6.01 14.02
CA ALA A 291 12.80 -6.34 15.44
C ALA A 291 14.16 -6.25 16.15
N ASN A 292 15.28 -6.22 15.40
CA ASN A 292 16.62 -6.08 15.96
C ASN A 292 16.97 -4.64 16.39
N ALA A 293 16.12 -3.67 16.07
CA ALA A 293 16.31 -2.27 16.47
C ALA A 293 15.20 -1.83 17.43
N PRO A 294 15.48 -0.95 18.39
CA PRO A 294 14.44 -0.39 19.25
C PRO A 294 13.45 0.44 18.43
N VAL A 295 12.19 0.41 18.83
CA VAL A 295 11.16 1.29 18.29
C VAL A 295 11.22 2.61 19.02
N GLU A 296 11.60 3.68 18.32
CA GLU A 296 11.66 5.00 18.90
C GLU A 296 10.26 5.61 19.11
N PRO A 297 10.05 6.40 20.16
CA PRO A 297 8.78 7.07 20.38
C PRO A 297 8.41 7.99 19.21
N THR A 298 7.18 7.86 18.72
CA THR A 298 6.65 8.74 17.68
C THR A 298 6.21 10.07 18.29
N ARG A 299 6.59 11.16 17.63
CA ARG A 299 6.11 12.52 17.93
C ARG A 299 5.39 13.06 16.70
N PHE A 300 4.08 13.07 16.75
CA PHE A 300 3.28 13.64 15.66
C PHE A 300 3.37 15.16 15.68
N GLY A 301 3.42 15.76 14.48
CA GLY A 301 3.23 17.18 14.31
C GLY A 301 1.77 17.60 14.56
N VAL A 302 1.52 18.91 14.50
CA VAL A 302 0.15 19.43 14.61
C VAL A 302 -0.59 19.17 13.29
N PHE A 303 -1.68 18.42 13.40
CA PHE A 303 -2.59 18.20 12.26
C PHE A 303 -3.50 19.42 12.12
N ARG A 304 -3.28 20.20 11.08
CA ARG A 304 -4.18 21.33 10.79
C ARG A 304 -5.57 20.82 10.39
N MET A 305 -6.57 21.49 10.91
CA MET A 305 -7.97 21.21 10.62
C MET A 305 -8.53 22.12 9.55
#